data_86d06c7d593cb0e47030b90f178f27d1
#
_entry.id   86d06c7d593cb0e47030b90f178f27d1
#
_cell.length_a   1.000
_cell.length_b   1.000
_cell.length_c   1.000
_cell.angle_alpha   90.00
_cell.angle_beta   90.00
_cell.angle_gamma   90.00
#
_symmetry.space_group_name_H-M   'P 1'
#
loop_
_entity.id
_entity.type
_entity.pdbx_description
1 polymer ?
#
loop_
_entity_poly.entity_id
_entity_poly.type
_entity_poly.pdbx_seq_one_letter_code
_entity_poly.pdbx_strand_id
1 'polypeptide(L)'
;LQEKIKQGDKLQIVCNDSIDKQGFLNMSAYCGVVEYYPEELVITLKAGTKIKEIDAILSENNQAIPFYCQNREKSIGEVYATSGSEFSDNVLGVQIINGEGKLLNFGGQVIKNVAGYDVSRLLVGSKGRLALVTEVSLKILPQRSAKHYQMEPKPKNKVSSLHLDFEKKLKQIFDPTGVFI
;
A
#
# COMPACT_ATOMS: atom_id res chain seq x y z
N LEU A 1 -1.53 17.32 0.57
CA LEU A 1 -0.47 16.30 0.73
C LEU A 1 0.83 16.74 0.04
N GLN A 2 0.83 16.98 -1.27
CA GLN A 2 2.02 17.35 -2.04
C GLN A 2 2.71 18.61 -1.52
N GLU A 3 1.97 19.65 -1.18
CA GLU A 3 2.53 20.91 -0.66
C GLU A 3 3.25 20.70 0.67
N LYS A 4 2.68 19.88 1.57
CA LYS A 4 3.30 19.55 2.86
C LYS A 4 4.62 18.80 2.70
N ILE A 5 4.71 17.91 1.69
CA ILE A 5 5.95 17.20 1.35
C ILE A 5 6.99 18.15 0.74
N LYS A 6 6.58 19.06 -0.15
CA LYS A 6 7.46 20.06 -0.78
C LYS A 6 8.09 21.05 0.19
N GLN A 7 7.51 21.23 1.38
CA GLN A 7 8.09 22.05 2.44
C GLN A 7 9.39 21.47 3.00
N GLY A 8 9.66 20.18 2.75
CA GLY A 8 10.92 19.53 3.09
C GLY A 8 11.07 19.13 4.56
N ASP A 9 10.04 19.32 5.38
CA ASP A 9 10.04 18.88 6.77
C ASP A 9 10.05 17.35 6.85
N LYS A 10 10.66 16.83 7.92
CA LYS A 10 10.63 15.39 8.22
C LYS A 10 9.21 14.96 8.58
N LEU A 11 8.68 13.97 7.87
CA LEU A 11 7.31 13.51 8.00
C LEU A 11 7.26 11.99 8.27
N GLN A 12 6.54 11.62 9.31
CA GLN A 12 6.15 10.24 9.55
C GLN A 12 4.72 10.01 9.04
N ILE A 13 4.52 9.02 8.18
CA ILE A 13 3.21 8.68 7.65
C ILE A 13 2.47 7.84 8.69
N VAL A 14 1.24 8.24 9.01
CA VAL A 14 0.36 7.54 9.95
C VAL A 14 -1.05 7.43 9.40
N CYS A 15 -1.81 6.49 9.92
CA CYS A 15 -3.24 6.37 9.67
C CYS A 15 -3.95 6.17 11.02
N ASN A 16 -4.11 7.26 11.77
CA ASN A 16 -4.69 7.23 13.10
C ASN A 16 -5.42 8.54 13.39
N ASP A 17 -6.74 8.45 13.60
CA ASP A 17 -7.62 9.61 13.82
C ASP A 17 -7.23 10.47 15.04
N SER A 18 -6.47 9.90 15.98
CA SER A 18 -6.03 10.58 17.21
C SER A 18 -4.71 11.35 17.04
N ILE A 19 -4.05 11.28 15.87
CA ILE A 19 -2.75 11.92 15.64
C ILE A 19 -2.91 13.12 14.70
N ASP A 20 -2.92 14.30 15.27
CA ASP A 20 -2.79 15.57 14.55
C ASP A 20 -1.67 16.40 15.21
N LYS A 21 -0.43 16.11 14.82
CA LYS A 21 0.79 16.75 15.35
C LYS A 21 1.72 17.15 14.21
N GLN A 22 2.53 18.18 14.45
CA GLN A 22 3.61 18.55 13.54
C GLN A 22 4.58 17.36 13.34
N GLY A 23 5.07 17.16 12.13
CA GLY A 23 5.92 16.02 11.78
C GLY A 23 5.17 14.74 11.41
N PHE A 24 3.82 14.74 11.48
CA PHE A 24 3.01 13.61 11.04
C PHE A 24 2.18 13.96 9.81
N LEU A 25 2.09 13.00 8.89
CA LEU A 25 1.21 13.04 7.74
C LEU A 25 0.11 12.00 7.93
N ASN A 26 -1.04 12.44 8.40
CA ASN A 26 -2.16 11.55 8.70
C ASN A 26 -2.99 11.27 7.45
N MET A 27 -3.17 9.98 7.14
CA MET A 27 -3.91 9.49 5.97
C MET A 27 -5.32 8.97 6.30
N SER A 28 -5.75 9.01 7.55
CA SER A 28 -7.05 8.44 7.96
C SER A 28 -8.25 9.03 7.23
N ALA A 29 -8.22 10.35 6.97
CA ALA A 29 -9.28 11.02 6.21
C ALA A 29 -9.20 10.78 4.69
N TYR A 30 -8.10 10.20 4.18
CA TYR A 30 -7.94 9.89 2.76
C TYR A 30 -8.38 8.44 2.49
N CYS A 31 -9.68 8.18 2.62
CA CYS A 31 -10.29 6.86 2.52
C CYS A 31 -11.39 6.81 1.46
N GLY A 32 -11.82 5.60 1.13
CA GLY A 32 -12.88 5.29 0.18
C GLY A 32 -12.39 4.53 -1.05
N VAL A 33 -13.35 4.06 -1.85
CA VAL A 33 -13.12 3.38 -3.13
C VAL A 33 -12.91 4.43 -4.21
N VAL A 34 -11.88 4.24 -5.03
CA VAL A 34 -11.64 5.02 -6.26
C VAL A 34 -12.37 4.38 -7.41
N GLU A 35 -12.14 3.06 -7.61
CA GLU A 35 -12.76 2.26 -8.66
C GLU A 35 -12.96 0.82 -8.17
N TYR A 36 -14.04 0.19 -8.60
CA TYR A 36 -14.32 -1.20 -8.30
C TYR A 36 -14.97 -1.88 -9.49
N TYR A 37 -14.32 -2.91 -10.01
CA TYR A 37 -14.76 -3.73 -11.13
C TYR A 37 -14.93 -5.17 -10.66
N PRO A 38 -16.12 -5.56 -10.13
CA PRO A 38 -16.35 -6.91 -9.58
C PRO A 38 -16.11 -8.02 -10.59
N GLU A 39 -16.47 -7.80 -11.85
CA GLU A 39 -16.34 -8.80 -12.93
C GLU A 39 -14.88 -9.02 -13.34
N GLU A 40 -14.05 -7.99 -13.22
CA GLU A 40 -12.61 -8.04 -13.49
C GLU A 40 -11.79 -8.45 -12.27
N LEU A 41 -12.44 -8.60 -11.11
CA LEU A 41 -11.80 -8.92 -9.83
C LEU A 41 -10.72 -7.91 -9.41
N VAL A 42 -11.00 -6.62 -9.61
CA VAL A 42 -10.08 -5.52 -9.32
C VAL A 42 -10.77 -4.43 -8.50
N ILE A 43 -10.08 -3.92 -7.50
CA ILE A 43 -10.50 -2.76 -6.72
C ILE A 43 -9.33 -1.79 -6.52
N THR A 44 -9.58 -0.49 -6.68
CA THR A 44 -8.64 0.58 -6.37
C THR A 44 -9.16 1.39 -5.19
N LEU A 45 -8.32 1.55 -4.19
CA LEU A 45 -8.65 2.08 -2.88
C LEU A 45 -7.71 3.22 -2.50
N LYS A 46 -8.24 4.24 -1.84
CA LYS A 46 -7.43 5.25 -1.17
C LYS A 46 -6.73 4.65 0.05
N ALA A 47 -5.50 5.06 0.32
CA ALA A 47 -4.62 4.43 1.29
C ALA A 47 -5.16 4.41 2.74
N GLY A 48 -6.01 5.37 3.13
CA GLY A 48 -6.63 5.43 4.45
C GLY A 48 -7.82 4.47 4.66
N THR A 49 -8.29 3.78 3.60
CA THR A 49 -9.45 2.88 3.69
C THR A 49 -9.14 1.69 4.59
N LYS A 50 -9.97 1.45 5.59
CA LYS A 50 -9.79 0.34 6.55
C LYS A 50 -10.15 -1.00 5.93
N ILE A 51 -9.45 -2.06 6.31
CA ILE A 51 -9.69 -3.42 5.81
C ILE A 51 -11.12 -3.87 6.08
N LYS A 52 -11.70 -3.53 7.23
CA LYS A 52 -13.11 -3.87 7.54
C LYS A 52 -14.11 -3.23 6.56
N GLU A 53 -13.83 -2.02 6.08
CA GLU A 53 -14.67 -1.33 5.09
C GLU A 53 -14.55 -2.00 3.72
N ILE A 54 -13.32 -2.42 3.37
CA ILE A 54 -13.06 -3.19 2.14
C ILE A 54 -13.81 -4.53 2.18
N ASP A 55 -13.73 -5.26 3.29
CA ASP A 55 -14.44 -6.53 3.47
C ASP A 55 -15.97 -6.35 3.31
N ALA A 56 -16.54 -5.28 3.87
CA ALA A 56 -17.97 -4.98 3.74
C ALA A 56 -18.37 -4.79 2.27
N ILE A 57 -17.62 -3.96 1.54
CA ILE A 57 -17.88 -3.67 0.11
C ILE A 57 -17.75 -4.94 -0.75
N LEU A 58 -16.69 -5.74 -0.54
CA LEU A 58 -16.45 -6.95 -1.32
C LEU A 58 -17.49 -8.04 -1.04
N SER A 59 -18.00 -8.12 0.19
CA SER A 59 -18.99 -9.11 0.58
C SER A 59 -20.32 -8.98 -0.18
N GLU A 60 -20.70 -7.76 -0.59
CA GLU A 60 -21.89 -7.50 -1.40
C GLU A 60 -21.87 -8.26 -2.75
N ASN A 61 -20.66 -8.52 -3.29
CA ASN A 61 -20.46 -9.28 -4.52
C ASN A 61 -19.89 -10.69 -4.27
N ASN A 62 -20.00 -11.23 -3.04
CA ASN A 62 -19.42 -12.51 -2.65
C ASN A 62 -17.91 -12.62 -2.97
N GLN A 63 -17.18 -11.53 -2.81
CA GLN A 63 -15.75 -11.42 -3.02
C GLN A 63 -15.01 -11.14 -1.71
N ALA A 64 -13.70 -11.32 -1.71
CA ALA A 64 -12.84 -11.07 -0.56
C ALA A 64 -11.40 -10.77 -0.98
N ILE A 65 -10.65 -10.13 -0.09
CA ILE A 65 -9.21 -9.92 -0.23
C ILE A 65 -8.46 -11.26 -0.15
N PRO A 66 -7.48 -11.52 -1.06
CA PRO A 66 -6.72 -12.78 -1.09
C PRO A 66 -5.42 -12.71 -0.28
N PHE A 67 -5.46 -12.14 0.92
CA PHE A 67 -4.33 -12.10 1.84
C PHE A 67 -4.79 -12.05 3.29
N TYR A 68 -3.90 -12.46 4.20
CA TYR A 68 -4.15 -12.43 5.63
C TYR A 68 -3.93 -11.01 6.20
N CYS A 69 -4.87 -10.58 7.02
CA CYS A 69 -4.74 -9.38 7.83
C CYS A 69 -5.46 -9.59 9.17
N GLN A 70 -4.72 -9.73 10.26
CA GLN A 70 -5.29 -9.99 11.58
C GLN A 70 -6.09 -8.80 12.11
N ASN A 71 -5.54 -7.60 11.97
CA ASN A 71 -6.18 -6.38 12.46
C ASN A 71 -6.94 -5.66 11.34
N ARG A 72 -8.26 -5.81 11.30
CA ARG A 72 -9.15 -5.21 10.30
C ARG A 72 -9.35 -3.70 10.45
N GLU A 73 -8.88 -3.10 11.54
CA GLU A 73 -8.86 -1.64 11.72
C GLU A 73 -7.69 -0.97 10.99
N LYS A 74 -6.69 -1.72 10.55
CA LYS A 74 -5.60 -1.21 9.72
C LYS A 74 -6.14 -0.67 8.40
N SER A 75 -5.52 0.41 7.91
CA SER A 75 -5.77 0.89 6.56
C SER A 75 -5.01 0.06 5.52
N ILE A 76 -5.48 0.10 4.26
CA ILE A 76 -4.80 -0.59 3.16
C ILE A 76 -3.39 -0.02 2.93
N GLY A 77 -3.17 1.27 3.14
CA GLY A 77 -1.85 1.89 3.07
C GLY A 77 -0.90 1.39 4.16
N GLU A 78 -1.40 1.18 5.39
CA GLU A 78 -0.63 0.58 6.47
C GLU A 78 -0.29 -0.90 6.18
N VAL A 79 -1.25 -1.66 5.66
CA VAL A 79 -1.01 -3.05 5.23
C VAL A 79 0.03 -3.07 4.11
N TYR A 80 -0.10 -2.23 3.09
CA TYR A 80 0.89 -2.10 2.02
C TYR A 80 2.30 -1.79 2.57
N ALA A 81 2.40 -0.85 3.50
CA ALA A 81 3.67 -0.42 4.07
C ALA A 81 4.33 -1.48 4.98
N THR A 82 3.56 -2.38 5.59
CA THR A 82 4.07 -3.31 6.62
C THR A 82 4.07 -4.79 6.20
N SER A 83 3.44 -5.14 5.09
CA SER A 83 3.29 -6.52 4.61
C SER A 83 4.50 -7.01 3.80
N GLY A 84 4.47 -8.28 3.44
CA GLY A 84 5.50 -8.95 2.65
C GLY A 84 4.97 -9.47 1.30
N SER A 85 5.65 -10.50 0.76
CA SER A 85 5.39 -11.06 -0.58
C SER A 85 3.95 -11.53 -0.79
N GLU A 86 3.31 -12.12 0.22
CA GLU A 86 1.92 -12.62 0.11
C GLU A 86 0.91 -11.51 -0.20
N PHE A 87 1.14 -10.33 0.35
CA PHE A 87 0.37 -9.14 -0.01
C PHE A 87 0.79 -8.61 -1.38
N SER A 88 2.10 -8.49 -1.64
CA SER A 88 2.62 -7.90 -2.88
C SER A 88 2.17 -8.64 -4.13
N ASP A 89 1.93 -9.95 -4.05
CA ASP A 89 1.43 -10.77 -5.17
C ASP A 89 0.00 -10.41 -5.60
N ASN A 90 -0.72 -9.65 -4.79
CA ASN A 90 -2.06 -9.18 -5.07
C ASN A 90 -2.12 -7.69 -5.47
N VAL A 91 -0.98 -6.99 -5.41
CA VAL A 91 -0.89 -5.59 -5.85
C VAL A 91 -0.76 -5.55 -7.37
N LEU A 92 -1.65 -4.81 -8.02
CA LEU A 92 -1.67 -4.58 -9.46
C LEU A 92 -1.07 -3.22 -9.82
N GLY A 93 -1.29 -2.23 -8.97
CA GLY A 93 -0.78 -0.88 -9.16
C GLY A 93 -0.77 -0.08 -7.87
N VAL A 94 -0.03 1.01 -7.89
CA VAL A 94 0.07 1.95 -6.78
C VAL A 94 0.23 3.38 -7.30
N GLN A 95 -0.44 4.30 -6.65
CA GLN A 95 -0.18 5.73 -6.79
C GLN A 95 0.56 6.22 -5.55
N ILE A 96 1.63 6.96 -5.76
CA ILE A 96 2.45 7.51 -4.68
C ILE A 96 2.74 8.99 -4.86
N ILE A 97 3.11 9.66 -3.77
CA ILE A 97 3.80 10.94 -3.81
C ILE A 97 5.23 10.70 -3.31
N ASN A 98 6.22 11.04 -4.14
CA ASN A 98 7.63 10.90 -3.78
C ASN A 98 8.12 12.05 -2.87
N GLY A 99 9.39 12.00 -2.40
CA GLY A 99 9.95 13.02 -1.53
C GLY A 99 10.08 14.41 -2.15
N GLU A 100 9.99 14.53 -3.47
CA GLU A 100 9.93 15.81 -4.19
C GLU A 100 8.49 16.35 -4.33
N GLY A 101 7.48 15.65 -3.80
CA GLY A 101 6.07 16.00 -3.93
C GLY A 101 5.48 15.72 -5.31
N LYS A 102 6.10 14.87 -6.12
CA LYS A 102 5.58 14.44 -7.43
C LYS A 102 4.63 13.26 -7.26
N LEU A 103 3.47 13.33 -7.91
CA LEU A 103 2.53 12.22 -8.00
C LEU A 103 2.97 11.26 -9.10
N LEU A 104 3.13 9.99 -8.77
CA LEU A 104 3.61 8.95 -9.67
C LEU A 104 2.69 7.73 -9.60
N ASN A 105 2.42 7.12 -10.77
CA ASN A 105 1.62 5.90 -10.87
C ASN A 105 2.50 4.77 -11.39
N PHE A 106 2.41 3.60 -10.77
CA PHE A 106 3.12 2.39 -11.17
C PHE A 106 2.17 1.21 -11.26
N GLY A 107 2.37 0.36 -12.26
CA GLY A 107 1.44 -0.73 -12.55
C GLY A 107 0.13 -0.23 -13.17
N GLY A 108 -0.97 -0.91 -12.93
CA GLY A 108 -2.28 -0.58 -13.48
C GLY A 108 -3.39 -1.36 -12.79
N GLN A 109 -4.48 -1.62 -13.53
CA GLN A 109 -5.63 -2.38 -13.06
C GLN A 109 -5.76 -3.73 -13.78
N VAL A 110 -4.77 -4.10 -14.58
CA VAL A 110 -4.78 -5.36 -15.34
C VAL A 110 -4.03 -6.46 -14.60
N ILE A 111 -4.63 -7.63 -14.51
CA ILE A 111 -4.07 -8.79 -13.79
C ILE A 111 -2.75 -9.26 -14.39
N LYS A 112 -2.51 -9.02 -15.69
CA LYS A 112 -1.29 -9.40 -16.39
C LYS A 112 -0.56 -8.19 -16.95
N ASN A 113 0.35 -7.62 -16.15
CA ASN A 113 1.30 -6.62 -16.61
C ASN A 113 2.68 -7.30 -16.80
N VAL A 114 3.17 -7.33 -18.04
CA VAL A 114 4.45 -7.98 -18.42
C VAL A 114 5.52 -6.98 -18.84
N ALA A 115 5.27 -5.69 -18.70
CA ALA A 115 6.18 -4.64 -19.14
C ALA A 115 6.89 -3.97 -17.94
N GLY A 116 8.23 -4.05 -17.94
CA GLY A 116 9.09 -3.30 -17.04
C GLY A 116 9.26 -3.89 -15.61
N TYR A 117 9.91 -3.12 -14.75
CA TYR A 117 10.08 -3.45 -13.34
C TYR A 117 8.78 -3.20 -12.58
N ASP A 118 8.38 -4.16 -11.73
CA ASP A 118 7.18 -4.06 -10.91
C ASP A 118 7.43 -3.20 -9.66
N VAL A 119 7.48 -1.89 -9.86
CA VAL A 119 7.69 -0.92 -8.78
C VAL A 119 6.56 -0.97 -7.75
N SER A 120 5.33 -1.31 -8.19
CA SER A 120 4.19 -1.40 -7.28
C SER A 120 4.37 -2.48 -6.22
N ARG A 121 5.04 -3.58 -6.55
CA ARG A 121 5.40 -4.64 -5.60
C ARG A 121 6.67 -4.33 -4.83
N LEU A 122 7.62 -3.63 -5.46
CA LEU A 122 8.90 -3.27 -4.86
C LEU A 122 8.76 -2.37 -3.63
N LEU A 123 7.78 -1.48 -3.63
CA LEU A 123 7.52 -0.54 -2.53
C LEU A 123 6.76 -1.16 -1.34
N VAL A 124 6.22 -2.38 -1.50
CA VAL A 124 5.55 -3.10 -0.40
C VAL A 124 6.54 -3.38 0.73
N GLY A 125 6.13 -3.13 1.97
CA GLY A 125 6.97 -3.33 3.16
C GLY A 125 7.97 -2.21 3.44
N SER A 126 7.91 -1.09 2.70
CA SER A 126 8.81 0.06 2.87
C SER A 126 8.59 0.86 4.17
N LYS A 127 7.56 0.53 4.95
CA LYS A 127 7.19 1.19 6.21
C LYS A 127 6.96 2.70 6.07
N GLY A 128 6.52 3.16 4.88
CA GLY A 128 6.32 4.57 4.59
C GLY A 128 7.59 5.40 4.42
N ARG A 129 8.78 4.79 4.42
CA ARG A 129 10.06 5.50 4.38
C ARG A 129 10.53 5.89 2.98
N LEU A 130 9.94 5.31 1.93
CA LEU A 130 10.34 5.57 0.54
C LEU A 130 9.43 6.59 -0.13
N ALA A 131 8.13 6.50 0.09
CA ALA A 131 7.13 7.36 -0.53
C ALA A 131 5.83 7.32 0.26
N LEU A 132 4.98 8.34 0.06
CA LEU A 132 3.61 8.34 0.53
C LEU A 132 2.71 7.60 -0.46
N VAL A 133 2.17 6.47 -0.06
CA VAL A 133 1.14 5.75 -0.83
C VAL A 133 -0.18 6.51 -0.72
N THR A 134 -0.80 6.83 -1.86
CA THR A 134 -2.11 7.47 -1.93
C THR A 134 -3.20 6.50 -2.35
N GLU A 135 -2.95 5.67 -3.36
CA GLU A 135 -3.93 4.69 -3.85
C GLU A 135 -3.27 3.35 -4.11
N VAL A 136 -4.04 2.27 -3.92
CA VAL A 136 -3.59 0.89 -4.15
C VAL A 136 -4.63 0.17 -4.98
N SER A 137 -4.23 -0.38 -6.13
CA SER A 137 -5.04 -1.28 -6.95
C SER A 137 -4.71 -2.71 -6.61
N LEU A 138 -5.73 -3.48 -6.25
CA LEU A 138 -5.62 -4.84 -5.78
C LEU A 138 -6.40 -5.81 -6.64
N LYS A 139 -5.82 -6.99 -6.85
CA LYS A 139 -6.56 -8.18 -7.25
C LYS A 139 -7.38 -8.66 -6.06
N ILE A 140 -8.62 -9.02 -6.34
CA ILE A 140 -9.53 -9.66 -5.38
C ILE A 140 -9.96 -11.03 -5.91
N LEU A 141 -10.60 -11.85 -5.08
CA LEU A 141 -11.05 -13.18 -5.47
C LEU A 141 -12.48 -13.42 -5.02
N PRO A 142 -13.21 -14.36 -5.69
CA PRO A 142 -14.43 -14.91 -5.13
C PRO A 142 -14.18 -15.43 -3.72
N GLN A 143 -15.10 -15.20 -2.79
CA GLN A 143 -14.94 -15.51 -1.36
C GLN A 143 -14.50 -16.97 -1.10
N ARG A 144 -15.02 -17.92 -1.89
CA ARG A 144 -14.64 -19.34 -1.77
C ARG A 144 -13.15 -19.58 -2.05
N SER A 145 -12.60 -18.88 -3.05
CA SER A 145 -11.19 -18.99 -3.45
C SER A 145 -10.26 -18.23 -2.50
N ALA A 146 -10.72 -17.11 -1.95
CA ALA A 146 -9.92 -16.27 -1.05
C ALA A 146 -9.61 -16.95 0.30
N LYS A 147 -10.43 -17.89 0.77
CA LYS A 147 -10.24 -18.58 2.07
C LYS A 147 -8.87 -19.21 2.24
N HIS A 148 -8.27 -19.73 1.17
CA HIS A 148 -6.94 -20.36 1.23
C HIS A 148 -5.81 -19.37 1.49
N TYR A 149 -5.99 -18.09 1.15
CA TYR A 149 -5.01 -17.03 1.29
C TYR A 149 -5.17 -16.23 2.59
N GLN A 150 -6.26 -16.43 3.31
CA GLN A 150 -6.56 -15.73 4.56
C GLN A 150 -6.02 -16.46 5.81
N MET A 151 -5.11 -17.40 5.62
CA MET A 151 -4.43 -18.10 6.72
C MET A 151 -3.21 -17.32 7.18
N GLU A 152 -2.92 -17.38 8.49
CA GLU A 152 -1.75 -16.72 9.07
C GLU A 152 -0.46 -17.18 8.39
N PRO A 153 0.37 -16.24 7.90
CA PRO A 153 1.60 -16.60 7.21
C PRO A 153 2.64 -17.18 8.17
N LYS A 154 3.43 -18.13 7.68
CA LYS A 154 4.55 -18.68 8.45
C LYS A 154 5.61 -17.58 8.68
N PRO A 155 6.26 -17.55 9.85
CA PRO A 155 7.29 -16.55 10.16
C PRO A 155 8.44 -16.62 9.16
N LYS A 156 8.83 -15.46 8.61
CA LYS A 156 9.91 -15.35 7.63
C LYS A 156 11.28 -15.21 8.27
N ASN A 157 12.30 -15.72 7.59
CA ASN A 157 13.72 -15.63 7.98
C ASN A 157 14.24 -14.18 7.96
N LYS A 158 15.34 -13.94 8.71
CA LYS A 158 16.00 -12.65 8.91
C LYS A 158 16.37 -11.94 7.59
N VAL A 159 16.21 -10.61 7.58
CA VAL A 159 16.65 -9.69 6.52
C VAL A 159 18.17 -9.77 6.34
N SER A 160 18.65 -9.94 5.10
CA SER A 160 20.08 -9.96 4.77
C SER A 160 20.66 -8.54 4.63
N SER A 161 21.99 -8.39 4.77
CA SER A 161 22.72 -7.11 4.57
C SER A 161 22.52 -6.53 3.17
N LEU A 162 22.37 -7.37 2.15
CA LEU A 162 22.08 -6.98 0.77
C LEU A 162 20.78 -6.17 0.65
N HIS A 163 19.81 -6.47 1.50
CA HIS A 163 18.52 -5.78 1.53
C HIS A 163 18.65 -4.32 2.00
N LEU A 164 19.58 -4.05 2.93
CA LEU A 164 19.80 -2.70 3.46
C LEU A 164 20.43 -1.77 2.43
N ASP A 165 21.38 -2.26 1.63
CA ASP A 165 22.03 -1.45 0.58
C ASP A 165 21.06 -1.16 -0.58
N PHE A 166 20.18 -2.10 -0.89
CA PHE A 166 19.13 -1.91 -1.87
C PHE A 166 18.10 -0.88 -1.40
N GLU A 167 17.67 -0.95 -0.13
CA GLU A 167 16.75 0.02 0.47
C GLU A 167 17.33 1.45 0.44
N LYS A 168 18.64 1.63 0.71
CA LYS A 168 19.30 2.93 0.59
C LYS A 168 19.27 3.49 -0.82
N LYS A 169 19.50 2.67 -1.84
CA LYS A 169 19.41 3.09 -3.25
C LYS A 169 18.00 3.48 -3.63
N LEU A 170 17.00 2.72 -3.21
CA LEU A 170 15.59 3.08 -3.42
C LEU A 170 15.23 4.40 -2.73
N LYS A 171 15.72 4.62 -1.52
CA LYS A 171 15.53 5.88 -0.78
C LYS A 171 16.07 7.07 -1.58
N GLN A 172 17.24 6.96 -2.18
CA GLN A 172 17.83 8.02 -3.03
C GLN A 172 16.98 8.32 -4.26
N ILE A 173 16.27 7.32 -4.80
CA ILE A 173 15.42 7.49 -5.99
C ILE A 173 14.07 8.11 -5.62
N PHE A 174 13.41 7.58 -4.59
CA PHE A 174 12.05 7.96 -4.25
C PHE A 174 11.95 9.12 -3.26
N ASP A 175 12.94 9.28 -2.41
CA ASP A 175 12.98 10.35 -1.40
C ASP A 175 14.40 10.92 -1.27
N PRO A 176 14.92 11.57 -2.32
CA PRO A 176 16.28 12.12 -2.33
C PRO A 176 16.48 13.23 -1.28
N THR A 177 15.41 13.89 -0.89
CA THR A 177 15.41 14.95 0.13
C THR A 177 15.31 14.41 1.56
N GLY A 178 14.97 13.13 1.72
CA GLY A 178 14.86 12.47 3.01
C GLY A 178 13.68 12.97 3.86
N VAL A 179 12.56 13.30 3.25
CA VAL A 179 11.34 13.79 3.92
C VAL A 179 10.71 12.70 4.76
N PHE A 180 10.61 11.47 4.25
CA PHE A 180 9.95 10.36 4.95
C PHE A 180 10.90 9.69 5.95
N ILE A 181 10.47 9.53 7.21
CA ILE A 181 11.25 8.95 8.31
C ILE A 181 10.60 7.70 8.91
#